data_4a4adf2a31ab7375392b73a917405961
#
_entry.id   4a4adf2a31ab7375392b73a917405961
#
_cell.length_a   1.000
_cell.length_b   1.000
_cell.length_c   1.000
_cell.angle_alpha   90.00
_cell.angle_beta   90.00
_cell.angle_gamma   90.00
#
_symmetry.space_group_name_H-M   'P 1'
#
loop_
_entity.id
_entity.type
_entity.pdbx_description
1 polymer ?
#
loop_
_entity_poly.entity_id
_entity_poly.type
_entity_poly.pdbx_seq_one_letter_code
_entity_poly.pdbx_strand_id
1 'polypeptide(L)'
;MSKMFMVRSGEGNYLFEQNREKSIITIGWNKLGDLSNVKSFDEIKKMMLRCYPDSKPQTSAMNAGQVNRFVNLVHPSDYIITYCSEQRIYLVGKDKGEYKYDENLTDYFHSRKVEWIDSVKRDDLTIKTKNALGSIATVFEISEDAKKEVLSVLEHKTPLISKKGETVIETDNSTDEL
;
A
#
# COMPACT_ATOMS: atom_id res chain seq x y z
N MET A 1 -15.49 -4.79 -9.30
CA MET A 1 -14.53 -5.65 -8.66
C MET A 1 -13.50 -4.85 -7.90
N SER A 2 -13.30 -5.20 -6.65
CA SER A 2 -12.35 -4.46 -5.82
C SER A 2 -10.92 -4.74 -6.23
N LYS A 3 -10.11 -3.70 -6.21
CA LYS A 3 -8.69 -3.82 -6.46
C LYS A 3 -7.97 -3.83 -5.12
N MET A 4 -6.69 -4.10 -5.15
CA MET A 4 -5.86 -4.01 -3.95
C MET A 4 -4.67 -3.12 -4.27
N PHE A 5 -4.39 -2.16 -3.40
CA PHE A 5 -3.29 -1.22 -3.58
C PHE A 5 -2.32 -1.31 -2.41
N MET A 6 -1.03 -1.39 -2.73
CA MET A 6 -0.01 -1.25 -1.71
C MET A 6 0.21 0.24 -1.50
N VAL A 7 0.26 0.65 -0.24
CA VAL A 7 0.65 2.02 0.11
C VAL A 7 1.67 1.88 1.24
N ARG A 8 2.88 2.33 1.00
CA ARG A 8 3.92 2.19 2.00
C ARG A 8 3.77 3.24 3.09
N SER A 9 4.02 2.84 4.32
CA SER A 9 3.80 3.68 5.50
C SER A 9 5.05 4.48 5.87
N GLY A 10 5.54 5.25 4.90
CA GLY A 10 6.73 6.06 5.10
C GLY A 10 8.01 5.27 4.94
N GLU A 11 9.12 5.97 4.96
CA GLU A 11 10.41 5.34 4.78
C GLU A 11 10.69 4.42 5.97
N GLY A 12 11.08 3.17 5.68
CA GLY A 12 11.28 2.21 6.75
C GLY A 12 10.01 1.84 7.47
N ASN A 13 8.86 2.20 6.91
CA ASN A 13 7.54 1.92 7.46
C ASN A 13 7.31 2.58 8.82
N TYR A 14 7.95 3.72 9.07
CA TYR A 14 7.89 4.34 10.39
C TYR A 14 6.49 4.83 10.77
N LEU A 15 5.61 5.01 9.81
CA LEU A 15 4.25 5.43 10.11
C LEU A 15 3.25 4.29 10.25
N PHE A 16 3.74 3.05 10.20
CA PHE A 16 2.88 1.88 10.24
C PHE A 16 1.94 1.88 11.45
N GLU A 17 2.48 2.07 12.65
CA GLU A 17 1.66 2.02 13.85
C GLU A 17 0.67 3.18 13.92
N GLN A 18 1.10 4.37 13.52
CA GLN A 18 0.19 5.50 13.52
C GLN A 18 -0.96 5.29 12.56
N ASN A 19 -0.66 4.79 11.36
CA ASN A 19 -1.69 4.52 10.36
C ASN A 19 -2.65 3.46 10.87
N ARG A 20 -2.13 2.43 11.52
CA ARG A 20 -2.97 1.37 12.05
C ARG A 20 -3.88 1.90 13.16
N GLU A 21 -3.32 2.61 14.12
CA GLU A 21 -4.08 3.11 15.24
C GLU A 21 -5.13 4.14 14.86
N LYS A 22 -4.83 4.95 13.87
CA LYS A 22 -5.76 5.99 13.45
C LYS A 22 -6.72 5.54 12.37
N SER A 23 -6.63 4.30 11.93
CA SER A 23 -7.48 3.72 10.87
C SER A 23 -7.38 4.52 9.59
N ILE A 24 -6.16 4.83 9.18
CA ILE A 24 -5.91 5.59 7.95
C ILE A 24 -4.72 5.01 7.23
N ILE A 25 -4.53 5.48 5.99
CA ILE A 25 -3.30 5.25 5.26
C ILE A 25 -2.89 6.60 4.70
N THR A 26 -1.60 6.87 4.66
CA THR A 26 -1.13 8.20 4.31
C THR A 26 0.01 8.15 3.30
N ILE A 27 0.16 9.24 2.54
CA ILE A 27 1.32 9.42 1.67
C ILE A 27 1.90 10.81 1.89
N GLY A 28 3.17 10.94 1.52
CA GLY A 28 3.87 12.22 1.66
C GLY A 28 3.51 13.19 0.56
N TRP A 29 4.51 13.88 0.02
CA TRP A 29 4.32 14.93 -0.98
C TRP A 29 3.45 16.07 -0.41
N ASN A 30 3.74 16.43 0.82
CA ASN A 30 2.96 17.43 1.53
C ASN A 30 2.90 18.79 0.84
N LYS A 31 3.94 19.13 0.08
CA LYS A 31 3.99 20.43 -0.58
C LYS A 31 2.92 20.61 -1.63
N LEU A 32 2.29 19.53 -2.08
CA LEU A 32 1.24 19.63 -3.07
C LEU A 32 -0.01 20.29 -2.49
N GLY A 33 -0.16 20.27 -1.17
CA GLY A 33 -1.34 20.84 -0.55
C GLY A 33 -2.57 19.97 -0.77
N ASP A 34 -3.73 20.52 -0.47
CA ASP A 34 -5.00 19.80 -0.55
C ASP A 34 -5.37 19.47 -2.00
N LEU A 35 -5.50 18.20 -2.28
CA LEU A 35 -5.82 17.71 -3.63
C LEU A 35 -7.28 17.30 -3.80
N SER A 36 -8.14 17.70 -2.88
CA SER A 36 -9.56 17.31 -2.93
C SER A 36 -10.24 17.66 -4.24
N ASN A 37 -9.85 18.76 -4.84
CA ASN A 37 -10.46 19.20 -6.08
C ASN A 37 -9.60 18.99 -7.30
N VAL A 38 -8.52 18.21 -7.17
CA VAL A 38 -7.61 17.96 -8.28
C VAL A 38 -7.90 16.56 -8.79
N LYS A 39 -8.56 16.47 -9.93
CA LYS A 39 -9.07 15.19 -10.42
C LYS A 39 -8.33 14.55 -11.57
N SER A 40 -7.29 15.16 -12.07
CA SER A 40 -6.59 14.58 -13.20
C SER A 40 -5.11 14.41 -12.94
N PHE A 41 -4.54 13.41 -13.60
CA PHE A 41 -3.12 13.16 -13.54
C PHE A 41 -2.32 14.37 -14.04
N ASP A 42 -2.80 14.99 -15.12
CA ASP A 42 -2.10 16.12 -15.71
C ASP A 42 -1.98 17.30 -14.73
N GLU A 43 -3.03 17.57 -14.00
CA GLU A 43 -2.99 18.65 -13.03
C GLU A 43 -2.00 18.33 -11.91
N ILE A 44 -2.02 17.08 -11.42
CA ILE A 44 -1.10 16.68 -10.36
C ILE A 44 0.33 16.76 -10.86
N LYS A 45 0.56 16.37 -12.12
CA LYS A 45 1.90 16.40 -12.69
C LYS A 45 2.43 17.82 -12.74
N LYS A 46 1.59 18.78 -13.13
CA LYS A 46 1.99 20.17 -13.17
C LYS A 46 2.30 20.68 -11.77
N MET A 47 1.51 20.31 -10.79
CA MET A 47 1.75 20.70 -9.41
C MET A 47 3.06 20.10 -8.91
N MET A 48 3.32 18.84 -9.28
CA MET A 48 4.54 18.17 -8.86
C MET A 48 5.77 18.89 -9.41
N LEU A 49 5.72 19.29 -10.66
CA LEU A 49 6.83 20.02 -11.28
C LEU A 49 7.05 21.36 -10.59
N ARG A 50 5.97 22.01 -10.19
CA ARG A 50 6.06 23.31 -9.54
C ARG A 50 6.54 23.20 -8.09
N CYS A 51 6.07 22.22 -7.36
CA CYS A 51 6.38 22.09 -5.94
C CYS A 51 7.71 21.40 -5.67
N TYR A 52 8.16 20.56 -6.59
CA TYR A 52 9.41 19.82 -6.45
C TYR A 52 10.27 20.02 -7.71
N PRO A 53 10.71 21.25 -7.93
CA PRO A 53 11.41 21.60 -9.19
C PRO A 53 12.76 20.94 -9.38
N ASP A 54 13.36 20.45 -8.31
CA ASP A 54 14.68 19.84 -8.40
C ASP A 54 14.65 18.39 -8.89
N SER A 55 13.46 17.81 -9.01
CA SER A 55 13.34 16.42 -9.47
C SER A 55 13.42 16.35 -10.98
N LYS A 56 13.91 15.20 -11.48
CA LYS A 56 13.94 14.99 -12.92
C LYS A 56 12.50 14.85 -13.42
N PRO A 57 12.23 15.25 -14.66
CA PRO A 57 10.87 15.16 -15.22
C PRO A 57 10.26 13.77 -15.13
N GLN A 58 11.05 12.72 -15.37
CA GLN A 58 10.54 11.36 -15.29
C GLN A 58 10.15 10.99 -13.87
N THR A 59 10.93 11.45 -12.90
CA THR A 59 10.64 11.20 -11.50
C THR A 59 9.36 11.92 -11.11
N SER A 60 9.20 13.15 -11.56
CA SER A 60 7.99 13.91 -11.27
C SER A 60 6.75 13.25 -11.87
N ALA A 61 6.87 12.74 -13.09
CA ALA A 61 5.75 12.07 -13.73
C ALA A 61 5.39 10.79 -12.99
N MET A 62 6.40 10.03 -12.57
CA MET A 62 6.18 8.80 -11.84
C MET A 62 5.51 9.07 -10.49
N ASN A 63 6.01 10.07 -9.79
CA ASN A 63 5.44 10.44 -8.51
C ASN A 63 4.02 10.97 -8.66
N ALA A 64 3.76 11.75 -9.71
CA ALA A 64 2.42 12.24 -9.97
C ALA A 64 1.46 11.09 -10.23
N GLY A 65 1.93 10.04 -10.89
CA GLY A 65 1.11 8.84 -11.10
C GLY A 65 0.75 8.17 -9.81
N GLN A 66 1.70 8.08 -8.88
CA GLN A 66 1.45 7.47 -7.58
C GLN A 66 0.46 8.30 -6.77
N VAL A 67 0.63 9.61 -6.76
CA VAL A 67 -0.28 10.50 -6.04
C VAL A 67 -1.68 10.44 -6.64
N ASN A 68 -1.77 10.45 -7.96
CA ASN A 68 -3.05 10.36 -8.64
C ASN A 68 -3.76 9.03 -8.29
N ARG A 69 -3.00 7.95 -8.21
CA ARG A 69 -3.56 6.66 -7.85
C ARG A 69 -4.18 6.73 -6.46
N PHE A 70 -3.45 7.30 -5.52
CA PHE A 70 -3.91 7.41 -4.15
C PHE A 70 -5.15 8.29 -4.02
N VAL A 71 -5.12 9.43 -4.69
CA VAL A 71 -6.21 10.43 -4.55
C VAL A 71 -7.41 10.12 -5.40
N ASN A 72 -7.19 9.69 -6.64
CA ASN A 72 -8.28 9.58 -7.61
C ASN A 72 -8.65 8.18 -8.07
N LEU A 73 -7.76 7.20 -7.92
CA LEU A 73 -8.02 5.87 -8.45
C LEU A 73 -8.41 4.83 -7.40
N VAL A 74 -8.09 5.07 -6.14
CA VAL A 74 -8.55 4.20 -5.06
C VAL A 74 -10.00 4.56 -4.78
N HIS A 75 -10.85 3.56 -4.70
CA HIS A 75 -12.28 3.78 -4.45
C HIS A 75 -12.73 3.05 -3.20
N PRO A 76 -13.83 3.46 -2.59
CA PRO A 76 -14.35 2.77 -1.42
C PRO A 76 -14.50 1.27 -1.70
N SER A 77 -14.12 0.47 -0.73
CA SER A 77 -14.14 -0.98 -0.79
C SER A 77 -12.97 -1.60 -1.54
N ASP A 78 -12.08 -0.80 -2.12
CA ASP A 78 -10.83 -1.35 -2.60
C ASP A 78 -10.00 -1.74 -1.38
N TYR A 79 -9.14 -2.74 -1.54
CA TYR A 79 -8.29 -3.16 -0.45
C TYR A 79 -7.03 -2.30 -0.40
N ILE A 80 -6.60 -2.02 0.81
CA ILE A 80 -5.34 -1.32 1.06
C ILE A 80 -4.45 -2.27 1.83
N ILE A 81 -3.21 -2.40 1.39
CA ILE A 81 -2.24 -3.26 2.06
C ILE A 81 -1.00 -2.42 2.36
N THR A 82 -0.46 -2.57 3.56
CA THR A 82 0.75 -1.84 3.93
C THR A 82 1.67 -2.78 4.70
N TYR A 83 2.97 -2.56 4.60
CA TYR A 83 3.96 -3.47 5.15
C TYR A 83 4.61 -2.94 6.42
N CYS A 84 4.90 -3.84 7.34
CA CYS A 84 5.72 -3.55 8.51
C CYS A 84 6.93 -4.47 8.46
N SER A 85 8.08 -3.90 8.12
CA SER A 85 9.29 -4.71 7.97
C SER A 85 9.77 -5.28 9.29
N GLU A 86 9.58 -4.55 10.35
CA GLU A 86 10.00 -4.99 11.66
C GLU A 86 9.29 -6.26 12.10
N GLN A 87 8.01 -6.33 11.87
CA GLN A 87 7.20 -7.48 12.25
C GLN A 87 7.02 -8.48 11.10
N ARG A 88 7.48 -8.14 9.91
CA ARG A 88 7.36 -8.95 8.71
C ARG A 88 5.90 -9.32 8.44
N ILE A 89 5.02 -8.33 8.52
CA ILE A 89 3.60 -8.54 8.25
C ILE A 89 3.07 -7.50 7.27
N TYR A 90 2.01 -7.88 6.58
CA TYR A 90 1.25 -6.96 5.74
C TYR A 90 -0.08 -6.76 6.44
N LEU A 91 -0.44 -5.52 6.70
CA LEU A 91 -1.73 -5.19 7.28
C LEU A 91 -2.70 -4.93 6.13
N VAL A 92 -3.86 -5.54 6.16
CA VAL A 92 -4.83 -5.47 5.08
C VAL A 92 -6.12 -4.86 5.58
N GLY A 93 -6.68 -3.94 4.80
CA GLY A 93 -7.95 -3.33 5.15
C GLY A 93 -8.72 -2.93 3.91
N LYS A 94 -9.83 -2.26 4.11
CA LYS A 94 -10.65 -1.74 3.02
C LYS A 94 -10.74 -0.24 3.11
N ASP A 95 -10.60 0.41 1.96
CA ASP A 95 -10.76 1.85 1.88
C ASP A 95 -12.20 2.20 2.23
N LYS A 96 -12.38 3.19 3.10
CA LYS A 96 -13.70 3.57 3.56
C LYS A 96 -14.20 4.86 2.91
N GLY A 97 -13.43 5.39 1.98
CA GLY A 97 -13.88 6.55 1.25
C GLY A 97 -12.89 7.67 1.27
N GLU A 98 -13.31 8.81 1.24
CA GLU A 98 -12.70 10.03 0.82
C GLU A 98 -11.25 10.29 1.16
N TYR A 99 -10.55 10.85 0.19
CA TYR A 99 -9.25 11.45 0.39
C TYR A 99 -9.41 12.67 1.30
N LYS A 100 -8.45 12.87 2.18
CA LYS A 100 -8.46 14.01 3.08
C LYS A 100 -7.07 14.58 3.22
N TYR A 101 -6.97 15.89 3.30
CA TYR A 101 -5.72 16.57 3.56
C TYR A 101 -5.80 17.11 4.99
N ASP A 102 -4.88 16.67 5.87
CA ASP A 102 -4.93 17.06 7.27
C ASP A 102 -3.50 17.15 7.80
N GLU A 103 -3.08 18.34 8.13
CA GLU A 103 -1.72 18.60 8.59
C GLU A 103 -1.46 18.15 10.03
N ASN A 104 -2.50 17.72 10.72
CA ASN A 104 -2.39 17.37 12.12
C ASN A 104 -2.43 15.87 12.45
N LEU A 105 -2.61 15.02 11.46
CA LEU A 105 -2.71 13.58 11.72
C LEU A 105 -1.37 12.89 11.92
N THR A 106 -0.49 13.02 10.96
CA THR A 106 0.84 12.43 11.01
C THR A 106 1.78 13.36 10.24
N ASP A 107 3.03 12.94 10.07
CA ASP A 107 3.98 13.70 9.28
C ASP A 107 3.58 13.74 7.80
N TYR A 108 2.70 12.84 7.37
CA TYR A 108 2.19 12.81 6.01
C TYR A 108 0.77 13.34 6.04
N PHE A 109 0.48 14.30 5.18
CA PHE A 109 -0.78 15.03 5.26
C PHE A 109 -1.91 14.53 4.39
N HIS A 110 -1.60 13.71 3.38
CA HIS A 110 -2.62 13.15 2.50
C HIS A 110 -3.06 11.82 3.08
N SER A 111 -4.35 11.63 3.30
CA SER A 111 -4.83 10.41 3.93
C SER A 111 -6.12 9.89 3.31
N ARG A 112 -6.39 8.62 3.56
CA ARG A 112 -7.66 7.99 3.26
C ARG A 112 -8.02 7.15 4.48
N LYS A 113 -9.31 7.08 4.79
CA LYS A 113 -9.76 6.29 5.91
C LYS A 113 -9.80 4.82 5.51
N VAL A 114 -9.31 3.95 6.37
CA VAL A 114 -9.24 2.52 6.09
C VAL A 114 -9.79 1.75 7.26
N GLU A 115 -10.57 0.72 6.96
CA GLU A 115 -11.02 -0.19 7.99
C GLU A 115 -10.06 -1.37 7.94
N TRP A 116 -9.13 -1.44 8.89
CA TRP A 116 -8.15 -2.51 8.91
C TRP A 116 -8.83 -3.81 9.34
N ILE A 117 -8.53 -4.88 8.63
CA ILE A 117 -9.14 -6.18 8.88
C ILE A 117 -8.23 -7.05 9.74
N ASP A 118 -7.05 -7.32 9.25
CA ASP A 118 -6.10 -8.16 9.97
C ASP A 118 -4.78 -8.17 9.20
N SER A 119 -3.81 -8.88 9.73
CA SER A 119 -2.50 -8.94 9.10
C SER A 119 -2.22 -10.32 8.53
N VAL A 120 -1.29 -10.37 7.58
CA VAL A 120 -0.84 -11.59 6.95
C VAL A 120 0.68 -11.62 7.11
N LYS A 121 1.21 -12.73 7.58
CA LYS A 121 2.66 -12.84 7.74
C LYS A 121 3.31 -12.98 6.37
N ARG A 122 4.38 -12.23 6.15
CA ARG A 122 5.10 -12.30 4.88
C ARG A 122 5.56 -13.72 4.60
N ASP A 123 6.00 -14.41 5.63
CA ASP A 123 6.53 -15.77 5.47
C ASP A 123 5.48 -16.79 5.09
N ASP A 124 4.21 -16.45 5.18
CA ASP A 124 3.13 -17.34 4.79
C ASP A 124 2.76 -17.21 3.30
N LEU A 125 3.43 -16.30 2.60
CA LEU A 125 3.14 -16.05 1.19
C LEU A 125 4.16 -16.75 0.29
N THR A 126 3.75 -17.08 -0.93
CA THR A 126 4.66 -17.69 -1.88
C THR A 126 5.66 -16.66 -2.39
N ILE A 127 6.75 -17.13 -2.95
CA ILE A 127 7.79 -16.24 -3.49
C ILE A 127 7.20 -15.33 -4.56
N LYS A 128 6.35 -15.87 -5.40
CA LYS A 128 5.76 -15.08 -6.49
C LYS A 128 4.98 -13.88 -5.92
N THR A 129 4.19 -14.12 -4.89
CA THR A 129 3.40 -13.05 -4.28
C THR A 129 4.30 -12.07 -3.55
N LYS A 130 5.31 -12.56 -2.83
CA LYS A 130 6.26 -11.67 -2.19
C LYS A 130 6.92 -10.74 -3.18
N ASN A 131 7.28 -11.26 -4.35
CA ASN A 131 7.89 -10.44 -5.38
C ASN A 131 6.90 -9.39 -5.91
N ALA A 132 5.64 -9.78 -6.07
CA ALA A 132 4.62 -8.84 -6.55
C ALA A 132 4.40 -7.71 -5.54
N LEU A 133 4.60 -7.98 -4.26
CA LEU A 133 4.42 -6.97 -3.23
C LEU A 133 5.69 -6.16 -2.97
N GLY A 134 6.77 -6.53 -3.63
CA GLY A 134 8.08 -5.95 -3.33
C GLY A 134 8.53 -4.75 -4.14
N SER A 135 7.64 -4.14 -4.91
CA SER A 135 8.03 -2.96 -5.68
C SER A 135 8.49 -1.85 -4.74
N ILE A 136 9.42 -1.04 -5.23
CA ILE A 136 9.94 0.06 -4.43
C ILE A 136 9.02 1.28 -4.48
N ALA A 137 8.02 1.26 -5.34
CA ALA A 137 7.09 2.39 -5.43
C ALA A 137 6.29 2.53 -4.13
N THR A 138 5.84 3.74 -3.85
CA THR A 138 5.07 4.00 -2.65
C THR A 138 3.62 3.55 -2.79
N VAL A 139 3.03 3.78 -3.96
CA VAL A 139 1.63 3.41 -4.20
C VAL A 139 1.55 2.64 -5.50
N PHE A 140 1.10 1.40 -5.44
CA PHE A 140 0.94 0.62 -6.68
C PHE A 140 -0.17 -0.41 -6.53
N GLU A 141 -0.75 -0.77 -7.65
CA GLU A 141 -1.82 -1.77 -7.67
C GLU A 141 -1.22 -3.17 -7.63
N ILE A 142 -1.83 -4.05 -6.85
CA ILE A 142 -1.37 -5.42 -6.69
C ILE A 142 -2.04 -6.27 -7.76
N SER A 143 -1.30 -7.23 -8.34
CA SER A 143 -1.83 -8.11 -9.38
C SER A 143 -2.98 -8.94 -8.80
N GLU A 144 -3.85 -9.38 -9.69
CA GLU A 144 -5.01 -10.16 -9.27
C GLU A 144 -4.60 -11.45 -8.57
N ASP A 145 -3.57 -12.11 -9.07
CA ASP A 145 -3.10 -13.35 -8.46
C ASP A 145 -2.56 -13.14 -7.05
N ALA A 146 -1.77 -12.09 -6.87
CA ALA A 146 -1.22 -11.79 -5.55
C ALA A 146 -2.33 -11.38 -4.60
N LYS A 147 -3.30 -10.62 -5.09
CA LYS A 147 -4.44 -10.20 -4.28
C LYS A 147 -5.20 -11.43 -3.78
N LYS A 148 -5.45 -12.39 -4.66
CA LYS A 148 -6.18 -13.59 -4.29
C LYS A 148 -5.45 -14.39 -3.23
N GLU A 149 -4.15 -14.51 -3.36
CA GLU A 149 -3.38 -15.27 -2.38
C GLU A 149 -3.41 -14.56 -1.02
N VAL A 150 -3.18 -13.25 -1.00
CA VAL A 150 -3.19 -12.49 0.25
C VAL A 150 -4.54 -12.64 0.94
N LEU A 151 -5.63 -12.51 0.19
CA LEU A 151 -6.96 -12.62 0.78
C LEU A 151 -7.25 -14.03 1.27
N SER A 152 -6.74 -15.03 0.58
CA SER A 152 -6.93 -16.40 1.00
C SER A 152 -6.22 -16.68 2.32
N VAL A 153 -4.97 -16.23 2.43
CA VAL A 153 -4.21 -16.40 3.66
C VAL A 153 -4.86 -15.62 4.79
N LEU A 154 -5.34 -14.41 4.49
CA LEU A 154 -5.99 -13.58 5.47
C LEU A 154 -7.23 -14.28 6.04
N GLU A 155 -8.03 -14.82 5.16
CA GLU A 155 -9.26 -15.48 5.56
C GLU A 155 -9.03 -16.71 6.41
N HIS A 156 -8.05 -17.51 6.05
CA HIS A 156 -7.80 -18.75 6.73
C HIS A 156 -6.76 -18.64 7.84
N LYS A 157 -6.01 -17.58 7.83
CA LYS A 157 -4.95 -17.37 8.82
C LYS A 157 -3.94 -18.50 8.85
N THR A 158 -3.80 -19.20 7.74
CA THR A 158 -2.79 -20.24 7.60
C THR A 158 -2.17 -20.15 6.23
N PRO A 159 -0.90 -20.48 6.10
CA PRO A 159 -0.23 -20.43 4.81
C PRO A 159 -0.87 -21.41 3.85
N LEU A 160 -1.04 -21.03 2.61
CA LEU A 160 -1.59 -21.91 1.61
C LEU A 160 -0.76 -23.16 1.45
N ILE A 161 0.54 -23.00 1.54
CA ILE A 161 1.45 -24.12 1.43
C ILE A 161 1.23 -25.14 2.52
N SER A 162 1.02 -24.70 3.72
CA SER A 162 0.79 -25.58 4.83
C SER A 162 -0.45 -26.40 4.66
N LYS A 163 -1.44 -25.81 4.10
CA LYS A 163 -2.71 -26.48 3.96
C LYS A 163 -2.66 -27.66 3.04
N LYS A 164 -1.66 -27.68 2.21
CA LYS A 164 -1.56 -28.70 1.27
C LYS A 164 -1.17 -29.98 1.85
N GLY A 165 -0.48 -30.08 2.71
CA GLY A 165 -0.09 -31.33 3.16
C GLY A 165 0.80 -31.15 4.24
N GLU A 166 0.59 -30.32 4.92
CA GLU A 166 1.40 -30.11 6.03
C GLU A 166 2.83 -30.42 5.90
N THR A 167 3.25 -30.75 4.83
CA THR A 167 4.64 -31.09 4.80
C THR A 167 5.31 -30.13 3.94
N VAL A 168 4.69 -29.74 2.99
CA VAL A 168 5.21 -28.83 2.07
C VAL A 168 5.72 -27.61 2.58
N ILE A 169 5.25 -27.22 3.60
CA ILE A 169 5.60 -25.99 4.12
C ILE A 169 6.98 -25.64 4.20
N GLU A 170 7.69 -26.50 4.71
CA GLU A 170 9.04 -26.17 4.98
C GLU A 170 9.78 -25.76 3.79
N THR A 171 9.61 -26.46 2.78
CA THR A 171 10.40 -26.21 1.65
C THR A 171 10.30 -24.81 1.18
N ASP A 172 9.15 -24.38 1.09
CA ASP A 172 8.96 -23.06 0.59
C ASP A 172 9.39 -22.01 1.54
N ASN A 173 9.14 -22.25 2.75
CA ASN A 173 9.48 -21.27 3.73
C ASN A 173 10.95 -21.02 3.77
N SER A 174 11.72 -22.06 3.68
CA SER A 174 13.12 -21.86 3.76
C SER A 174 13.60 -21.05 2.59
N THR A 175 12.97 -21.19 1.49
CA THR A 175 13.36 -20.47 0.32
C THR A 175 13.10 -19.00 0.50
N ASP A 176 12.02 -18.72 1.10
CA ASP A 176 11.61 -17.37 1.28
C ASP A 176 12.55 -16.52 2.09
N GLU A 177 13.31 -17.14 2.87
CA GLU A 177 14.20 -16.41 3.71
C GLU A 177 15.31 -15.78 2.95
N LEU A 178 15.62 -16.29 1.85
CA LEU A 178 16.69 -15.77 1.05
C LEU A 178 16.30 -14.55 0.29
#